data_ea434b5f02e547555e1da1bc42ebfc34
#
_entry.id   ea434b5f02e547555e1da1bc42ebfc34
#
_cell.length_a   1.000
_cell.length_b   1.000
_cell.length_c   1.000
_cell.angle_alpha   90.00
_cell.angle_beta   90.00
_cell.angle_gamma   90.00
#
_symmetry.space_group_name_H-M   'P 1'
#
loop_
_entity.id
_entity.type
_entity.pdbx_description
1 polymer ?
#
loop_
_entity_poly.entity_id
_entity_poly.type
_entity_poly.pdbx_seq_one_letter_code
_entity_poly.pdbx_strand_id
1 'polypeptide(L)'
;MKKCPQCEKLSRLDDHLYELSIACEYFTSRRYNNFSNISEWLKLSSFLDEVRIKPEKYAGSDLIWCRPAADAYEAERIHYSKYSTALTRFLYVSNALEETYRFVSTYYKPSSKEIKNKREFAESKKSVLLFEKIDDNNLPEGFHHYCENLFIKFDRYIQEYNPKISTIKDYPKNHKCHGLHIVRNLRNFIAHGTIPINLIPEYYGSAEMWHVLYSLLISATRVTALYIQAFLLEFAEEFDFYNYLQRMDYDYYLERQEDMLNDNPSHITLKTPKNIQHLLTQLHFSDGFGYIKIANF
;
A
#
# COMPACT_ATOMS: atom_id res chain seq x y z
N MET A 1 -8.58 10.34 10.42
CA MET A 1 -7.95 10.33 9.09
C MET A 1 -8.67 11.36 8.24
N LYS A 2 -7.97 12.26 7.53
CA LYS A 2 -8.65 13.21 6.65
C LYS A 2 -9.17 12.41 5.44
N LYS A 3 -10.42 12.66 5.05
CA LYS A 3 -11.00 12.13 3.82
C LYS A 3 -10.20 12.64 2.61
N CYS A 4 -10.20 11.91 1.50
CA CYS A 4 -9.62 12.43 0.28
C CYS A 4 -10.34 13.73 -0.11
N PRO A 5 -9.61 14.84 -0.35
CA PRO A 5 -10.25 16.13 -0.64
C PRO A 5 -10.98 16.16 -1.99
N GLN A 6 -10.68 15.19 -2.88
CA GLN A 6 -11.25 15.16 -4.23
C GLN A 6 -12.54 14.35 -4.32
N CYS A 7 -12.60 13.18 -3.68
CA CYS A 7 -13.77 12.30 -3.82
C CYS A 7 -14.54 12.07 -2.52
N GLU A 8 -13.99 12.51 -1.36
CA GLU A 8 -14.52 12.26 -0.02
C GLU A 8 -14.73 10.77 0.34
N LYS A 9 -14.43 9.88 -0.58
CA LYS A 9 -14.62 8.43 -0.50
C LYS A 9 -13.26 7.74 -0.49
N LEU A 10 -13.20 6.58 0.10
CA LEU A 10 -12.00 5.76 0.16
C LEU A 10 -12.40 4.30 0.23
N SER A 11 -11.95 3.48 -0.70
CA SER A 11 -12.14 2.05 -0.55
C SER A 11 -11.39 1.54 0.68
N ARG A 12 -11.89 0.48 1.28
CA ARG A 12 -11.20 -0.18 2.37
C ARG A 12 -9.81 -0.60 1.90
N LEU A 13 -8.87 -0.69 2.83
CA LEU A 13 -7.49 -1.05 2.47
C LEU A 13 -7.40 -2.46 1.90
N ASP A 14 -8.10 -3.40 2.51
CA ASP A 14 -8.20 -4.79 2.07
C ASP A 14 -8.83 -4.91 0.66
N ASP A 15 -9.92 -4.18 0.39
CA ASP A 15 -10.56 -4.14 -0.93
C ASP A 15 -9.58 -3.59 -2.00
N HIS A 16 -8.91 -2.47 -1.74
CA HIS A 16 -7.92 -1.90 -2.66
C HIS A 16 -6.78 -2.89 -2.96
N LEU A 17 -6.26 -3.56 -1.94
CA LEU A 17 -5.19 -4.55 -2.11
C LEU A 17 -5.66 -5.76 -2.92
N TYR A 18 -6.88 -6.22 -2.68
CA TYR A 18 -7.47 -7.32 -3.43
C TYR A 18 -7.64 -6.98 -4.90
N GLU A 19 -8.25 -5.83 -5.20
CA GLU A 19 -8.46 -5.39 -6.58
C GLU A 19 -7.15 -5.20 -7.33
N LEU A 20 -6.17 -4.57 -6.69
CA LEU A 20 -4.84 -4.40 -7.27
C LEU A 20 -4.18 -5.76 -7.51
N SER A 21 -4.40 -6.75 -6.64
CA SER A 21 -3.89 -8.11 -6.81
C SER A 21 -4.50 -8.79 -8.03
N ILE A 22 -5.82 -8.66 -8.20
CA ILE A 22 -6.51 -9.21 -9.36
C ILE A 22 -6.03 -8.50 -10.64
N ALA A 23 -5.91 -7.18 -10.63
CA ALA A 23 -5.39 -6.44 -11.77
C ALA A 23 -3.98 -6.92 -12.19
N CYS A 24 -3.12 -7.26 -11.23
CA CYS A 24 -1.77 -7.78 -11.52
C CYS A 24 -1.78 -9.06 -12.35
N GLU A 25 -2.81 -9.90 -12.27
CA GLU A 25 -2.91 -11.14 -13.03
C GLU A 25 -3.16 -10.91 -14.54
N TYR A 26 -3.64 -9.73 -14.88
CA TYR A 26 -4.01 -9.36 -16.26
C TYR A 26 -3.03 -8.38 -16.90
N PHE A 27 -1.97 -7.99 -16.19
CA PHE A 27 -0.86 -7.27 -16.81
C PHE A 27 0.11 -8.20 -17.49
N THR A 28 0.61 -7.78 -18.65
CA THR A 28 1.68 -8.47 -19.36
C THR A 28 2.79 -7.51 -19.75
N SER A 29 4.00 -8.03 -19.85
CA SER A 29 5.16 -7.31 -20.36
C SER A 29 6.15 -8.28 -20.98
N ARG A 30 6.77 -7.91 -22.09
CA ARG A 30 7.83 -8.71 -22.73
C ARG A 30 9.10 -8.82 -21.89
N ARG A 31 9.26 -7.94 -20.91
CA ARG A 31 10.45 -7.83 -20.06
C ARG A 31 10.30 -8.50 -18.71
N TYR A 32 9.07 -8.82 -18.34
CA TYR A 32 8.78 -9.37 -17.01
C TYR A 32 7.55 -10.26 -17.07
N ASN A 33 7.66 -11.48 -16.56
CA ASN A 33 6.62 -12.48 -16.61
C ASN A 33 6.11 -12.94 -15.24
N ASN A 34 6.59 -12.32 -14.14
CA ASN A 34 6.28 -12.77 -12.78
C ASN A 34 5.28 -11.83 -12.06
N PHE A 35 4.32 -11.26 -12.79
CA PHE A 35 3.27 -10.43 -12.17
C PHE A 35 2.46 -11.19 -11.11
N SER A 36 2.36 -12.53 -11.24
CA SER A 36 1.77 -13.38 -10.22
C SER A 36 2.43 -13.23 -8.84
N ASN A 37 3.73 -13.00 -8.77
CA ASN A 37 4.40 -12.78 -7.49
C ASN A 37 3.91 -11.49 -6.81
N ILE A 38 3.69 -10.43 -7.58
CA ILE A 38 3.13 -9.17 -7.06
C ILE A 38 1.70 -9.44 -6.58
N SER A 39 0.89 -10.11 -7.42
CA SER A 39 -0.49 -10.49 -7.10
C SER A 39 -0.58 -11.28 -5.79
N GLU A 40 0.21 -12.34 -5.65
CA GLU A 40 0.14 -13.21 -4.47
C GLU A 40 0.48 -12.50 -3.16
N TRP A 41 1.49 -11.63 -3.14
CA TRP A 41 1.78 -10.82 -1.96
C TRP A 41 0.65 -9.86 -1.60
N LEU A 42 0.01 -9.24 -2.60
CA LEU A 42 -1.12 -8.35 -2.39
C LEU A 42 -2.34 -9.13 -1.90
N LYS A 43 -2.61 -10.34 -2.45
CA LYS A 43 -3.68 -11.24 -2.00
C LYS A 43 -3.48 -11.65 -0.55
N LEU A 44 -2.29 -12.11 -0.18
CA LEU A 44 -1.98 -12.45 1.20
C LEU A 44 -2.23 -11.27 2.15
N SER A 45 -1.91 -10.07 1.71
CA SER A 45 -2.16 -8.86 2.48
C SER A 45 -3.66 -8.55 2.60
N SER A 46 -4.44 -8.71 1.53
CA SER A 46 -5.87 -8.44 1.50
C SER A 46 -6.68 -9.44 2.31
N PHE A 47 -6.29 -10.73 2.26
CA PHE A 47 -6.96 -11.82 2.99
C PHE A 47 -6.60 -11.89 4.47
N LEU A 48 -5.62 -11.09 4.90
CA LEU A 48 -5.21 -11.06 6.28
C LEU A 48 -6.27 -10.37 7.13
N ASP A 49 -7.05 -11.14 7.87
CA ASP A 49 -8.04 -10.63 8.82
C ASP A 49 -7.37 -10.24 10.13
N GLU A 50 -6.85 -11.21 10.87
CA GLU A 50 -6.21 -11.01 12.16
C GLU A 50 -5.02 -11.95 12.38
N VAL A 51 -3.91 -11.39 12.86
CA VAL A 51 -2.82 -12.16 13.48
C VAL A 51 -3.13 -12.32 14.96
N ARG A 52 -3.58 -13.49 15.37
CA ARG A 52 -3.93 -13.76 16.76
C ARG A 52 -2.70 -13.97 17.62
N ILE A 53 -2.53 -13.12 18.60
CA ILE A 53 -1.52 -13.25 19.64
C ILE A 53 -2.23 -13.73 20.93
N LYS A 54 -1.62 -14.67 21.63
CA LYS A 54 -2.18 -15.30 22.83
C LYS A 54 -1.24 -15.10 24.03
N PRO A 55 -1.25 -13.94 24.68
CA PRO A 55 -0.41 -13.68 25.85
C PRO A 55 -0.71 -14.68 26.99
N GLU A 56 -1.97 -15.07 27.11
CA GLU A 56 -2.47 -16.01 28.11
C GLU A 56 -1.86 -17.41 28.02
N LYS A 57 -1.18 -17.75 26.91
CA LYS A 57 -0.54 -19.07 26.73
C LYS A 57 0.45 -19.42 27.85
N TYR A 58 1.07 -18.40 28.42
CA TYR A 58 2.07 -18.54 29.47
C TYR A 58 1.58 -18.01 30.84
N ALA A 59 0.31 -17.64 30.92
CA ALA A 59 -0.29 -17.19 32.16
C ALA A 59 -0.46 -18.38 33.13
N GLY A 60 -0.29 -18.11 34.40
CA GLY A 60 -0.56 -19.07 35.47
C GLY A 60 -2.05 -19.18 35.81
N SER A 61 -2.35 -19.80 36.95
CA SER A 61 -3.71 -19.94 37.48
C SER A 61 -4.39 -18.62 37.82
N ASP A 62 -3.65 -17.51 37.83
CA ASP A 62 -4.11 -16.17 38.17
C ASP A 62 -5.23 -15.67 37.25
N LEU A 63 -5.26 -16.12 35.98
CA LEU A 63 -6.31 -15.83 35.03
C LEU A 63 -7.70 -16.31 35.49
N ILE A 64 -7.74 -17.40 36.27
CA ILE A 64 -9.00 -18.01 36.68
C ILE A 64 -9.59 -17.27 37.89
N TRP A 65 -8.75 -16.69 38.73
CA TRP A 65 -9.15 -16.16 40.04
C TRP A 65 -9.03 -14.62 40.15
N CYS A 66 -8.34 -13.99 39.22
CA CYS A 66 -8.10 -12.56 39.29
C CYS A 66 -8.62 -11.84 38.04
N ARG A 67 -9.82 -11.25 38.14
CA ARG A 67 -10.45 -10.51 37.04
C ARG A 67 -9.54 -9.40 36.46
N PRO A 68 -8.87 -8.56 37.27
CA PRO A 68 -7.95 -7.57 36.74
C PRO A 68 -6.81 -8.16 35.90
N ALA A 69 -6.31 -9.34 36.26
CA ALA A 69 -5.30 -10.02 35.45
C ALA A 69 -5.88 -10.52 34.12
N ALA A 70 -7.10 -11.07 34.12
CA ALA A 70 -7.78 -11.48 32.89
C ALA A 70 -8.04 -10.29 31.95
N ASP A 71 -8.52 -9.16 32.49
CA ASP A 71 -8.75 -7.93 31.72
C ASP A 71 -7.44 -7.38 31.14
N ALA A 72 -6.32 -7.47 31.87
CA ALA A 72 -4.99 -7.07 31.38
C ALA A 72 -4.52 -7.95 30.19
N TYR A 73 -4.63 -9.27 30.30
CA TYR A 73 -4.28 -10.18 29.20
C TYR A 73 -5.16 -9.97 27.97
N GLU A 74 -6.45 -9.67 28.15
CA GLU A 74 -7.34 -9.36 27.04
C GLU A 74 -6.96 -8.05 26.35
N ALA A 75 -6.64 -6.99 27.09
CA ALA A 75 -6.14 -5.73 26.55
C ALA A 75 -4.83 -5.95 25.76
N GLU A 76 -3.92 -6.73 26.32
CA GLU A 76 -2.65 -7.13 25.70
C GLU A 76 -2.89 -7.92 24.40
N ARG A 77 -3.79 -8.88 24.43
CA ARG A 77 -4.18 -9.69 23.27
C ARG A 77 -4.69 -8.81 22.14
N ILE A 78 -5.63 -7.91 22.44
CA ILE A 78 -6.20 -6.98 21.46
C ILE A 78 -5.11 -6.07 20.87
N HIS A 79 -4.27 -5.51 21.71
CA HIS A 79 -3.20 -4.61 21.31
C HIS A 79 -2.20 -5.31 20.36
N TYR A 80 -1.63 -6.43 20.79
CA TYR A 80 -0.63 -7.13 19.99
C TYR A 80 -1.21 -7.74 18.72
N SER A 81 -2.45 -8.23 18.74
CA SER A 81 -3.10 -8.76 17.53
C SER A 81 -3.29 -7.66 16.49
N LYS A 82 -3.82 -6.49 16.87
CA LYS A 82 -3.97 -5.35 15.95
C LYS A 82 -2.63 -4.87 15.39
N TYR A 83 -1.63 -4.71 16.24
CA TYR A 83 -0.30 -4.29 15.82
C TYR A 83 0.34 -5.31 14.87
N SER A 84 0.34 -6.59 15.24
CA SER A 84 0.92 -7.66 14.42
C SER A 84 0.21 -7.79 13.08
N THR A 85 -1.11 -7.59 13.04
CA THR A 85 -1.88 -7.58 11.79
C THR A 85 -1.45 -6.44 10.87
N ALA A 86 -1.39 -5.22 11.39
CA ALA A 86 -0.95 -4.07 10.59
C ALA A 86 0.51 -4.22 10.11
N LEU A 87 1.39 -4.72 10.98
CA LEU A 87 2.79 -4.98 10.66
C LEU A 87 2.94 -6.04 9.57
N THR A 88 2.26 -7.18 9.71
CA THR A 88 2.31 -8.28 8.74
C THR A 88 1.78 -7.83 7.39
N ARG A 89 0.64 -7.10 7.38
CA ARG A 89 0.06 -6.53 6.16
C ARG A 89 1.04 -5.60 5.46
N PHE A 90 1.67 -4.70 6.20
CA PHE A 90 2.70 -3.80 5.65
C PHE A 90 3.90 -4.56 5.07
N LEU A 91 4.38 -5.60 5.74
CA LEU A 91 5.49 -6.42 5.24
C LEU A 91 5.12 -7.16 3.94
N TYR A 92 3.91 -7.71 3.82
CA TYR A 92 3.46 -8.36 2.60
C TYR A 92 3.38 -7.37 1.42
N VAL A 93 2.80 -6.19 1.63
CA VAL A 93 2.75 -5.16 0.57
C VAL A 93 4.15 -4.61 0.25
N SER A 94 5.05 -4.56 1.23
CA SER A 94 6.45 -4.20 0.97
C SER A 94 7.16 -5.24 0.10
N ASN A 95 6.84 -6.54 0.24
CA ASN A 95 7.38 -7.58 -0.62
C ASN A 95 6.81 -7.46 -2.05
N ALA A 96 5.52 -7.13 -2.20
CA ALA A 96 4.95 -6.81 -3.51
C ALA A 96 5.66 -5.63 -4.18
N LEU A 97 6.04 -4.60 -3.41
CA LEU A 97 6.82 -3.46 -3.92
C LEU A 97 8.23 -3.88 -4.37
N GLU A 98 8.90 -4.77 -3.65
CA GLU A 98 10.22 -5.28 -4.07
C GLU A 98 10.13 -6.05 -5.41
N GLU A 99 9.08 -6.88 -5.59
CA GLU A 99 8.82 -7.53 -6.88
C GLU A 99 8.52 -6.49 -7.97
N THR A 100 7.76 -5.45 -7.64
CA THR A 100 7.50 -4.32 -8.56
C THR A 100 8.79 -3.60 -8.94
N TYR A 101 9.74 -3.42 -8.02
CA TYR A 101 11.06 -2.85 -8.36
C TYR A 101 11.85 -3.74 -9.33
N ARG A 102 11.79 -5.07 -9.20
CA ARG A 102 12.40 -6.00 -10.17
C ARG A 102 11.80 -5.79 -11.55
N PHE A 103 10.48 -5.74 -11.65
CA PHE A 103 9.78 -5.44 -12.89
C PHE A 103 10.22 -4.12 -13.50
N VAL A 104 10.06 -3.02 -12.77
CA VAL A 104 10.30 -1.65 -13.26
C VAL A 104 11.76 -1.43 -13.62
N SER A 105 12.69 -2.00 -12.85
CA SER A 105 14.12 -1.86 -13.10
C SER A 105 14.56 -2.38 -14.47
N THR A 106 13.79 -3.27 -15.11
CA THR A 106 14.06 -3.76 -16.46
C THR A 106 13.95 -2.68 -17.54
N TYR A 107 13.24 -1.60 -17.25
CA TYR A 107 13.09 -0.43 -18.12
C TYR A 107 14.18 0.63 -17.94
N TYR A 108 15.04 0.48 -16.92
CA TYR A 108 16.09 1.43 -16.65
C TYR A 108 17.20 1.37 -17.70
N LYS A 109 17.50 2.52 -18.28
CA LYS A 109 18.63 2.68 -19.23
C LYS A 109 19.71 3.50 -18.53
N PRO A 110 20.90 2.91 -18.26
CA PRO A 110 21.98 3.63 -17.63
C PRO A 110 22.50 4.75 -18.54
N SER A 111 22.88 5.87 -17.94
CA SER A 111 23.51 6.98 -18.64
C SER A 111 24.94 6.63 -19.09
N SER A 112 25.48 7.37 -20.08
CA SER A 112 26.84 7.18 -20.56
C SER A 112 27.90 7.34 -19.44
N LYS A 113 27.62 8.17 -18.42
CA LYS A 113 28.51 8.35 -17.26
C LYS A 113 28.47 7.12 -16.34
N GLU A 114 27.30 6.52 -16.12
CA GLU A 114 27.13 5.31 -15.31
C GLU A 114 27.81 4.11 -15.95
N ILE A 115 27.68 3.98 -17.27
CA ILE A 115 28.37 2.94 -18.05
C ILE A 115 29.89 3.10 -17.92
N LYS A 116 30.42 4.32 -18.10
CA LYS A 116 31.85 4.60 -17.97
C LYS A 116 32.37 4.28 -16.56
N ASN A 117 31.63 4.60 -15.54
CA ASN A 117 32.02 4.40 -14.15
C ASN A 117 31.71 2.98 -13.63
N LYS A 118 31.19 2.06 -14.47
CA LYS A 118 30.75 0.71 -14.08
C LYS A 118 29.86 0.73 -12.83
N ARG A 119 29.04 1.77 -12.67
CA ARG A 119 28.17 1.94 -11.51
C ARG A 119 26.88 1.19 -11.74
N GLU A 120 26.68 0.16 -10.96
CA GLU A 120 25.41 -0.57 -10.93
C GLU A 120 24.55 -0.06 -9.77
N PHE A 121 23.29 0.31 -10.08
CA PHE A 121 22.32 0.67 -9.07
C PHE A 121 21.47 -0.52 -8.66
N ALA A 122 21.09 -0.57 -7.39
CA ALA A 122 20.06 -1.49 -6.92
C ALA A 122 18.72 -1.25 -7.63
N GLU A 123 17.91 -2.28 -7.77
CA GLU A 123 16.60 -2.25 -8.45
C GLU A 123 15.70 -1.13 -7.90
N SER A 124 15.62 -0.99 -6.57
CA SER A 124 14.88 0.08 -5.94
C SER A 124 15.35 1.48 -6.33
N LYS A 125 16.68 1.70 -6.47
CA LYS A 125 17.20 3.00 -6.93
C LYS A 125 16.88 3.27 -8.39
N LYS A 126 16.99 2.26 -9.26
CA LYS A 126 16.60 2.35 -10.68
C LYS A 126 15.13 2.73 -10.79
N SER A 127 14.27 2.08 -10.00
CA SER A 127 12.82 2.32 -10.01
C SER A 127 12.46 3.72 -9.50
N VAL A 128 13.12 4.22 -8.45
CA VAL A 128 12.93 5.61 -7.99
C VAL A 128 13.28 6.62 -9.08
N LEU A 129 14.41 6.43 -9.78
CA LEU A 129 14.83 7.32 -10.88
C LEU A 129 13.85 7.29 -12.07
N LEU A 130 13.19 6.15 -12.28
CA LEU A 130 12.12 6.04 -13.29
C LEU A 130 10.84 6.71 -12.80
N PHE A 131 10.48 6.55 -11.52
CA PHE A 131 9.30 7.17 -10.93
C PHE A 131 9.35 8.70 -10.99
N GLU A 132 10.54 9.30 -10.82
CA GLU A 132 10.75 10.75 -10.99
C GLU A 132 10.28 11.29 -12.34
N LYS A 133 10.26 10.43 -13.37
CA LYS A 133 9.91 10.81 -14.75
C LYS A 133 8.43 10.59 -15.06
N ILE A 134 7.67 9.91 -14.23
CA ILE A 134 6.23 9.71 -14.43
C ILE A 134 5.54 11.07 -14.37
N ASP A 135 4.64 11.34 -15.31
CA ASP A 135 3.81 12.54 -15.27
C ASP A 135 2.87 12.47 -14.07
N ASP A 136 2.72 13.55 -13.33
CA ASP A 136 1.83 13.63 -12.18
C ASP A 136 0.36 13.38 -12.55
N ASN A 137 -0.03 13.66 -13.79
CA ASN A 137 -1.35 13.34 -14.32
C ASN A 137 -1.60 11.83 -14.50
N ASN A 138 -0.55 11.02 -14.50
CA ASN A 138 -0.62 9.55 -14.60
C ASN A 138 -0.59 8.87 -13.22
N LEU A 139 -0.50 9.65 -12.14
CA LEU A 139 -0.52 9.10 -10.79
C LEU A 139 -1.96 8.76 -10.37
N PRO A 140 -2.15 7.73 -9.52
CA PRO A 140 -3.45 7.42 -8.95
C PRO A 140 -4.08 8.63 -8.28
N GLU A 141 -5.40 8.75 -8.41
CA GLU A 141 -6.12 9.86 -7.80
C GLU A 141 -5.88 9.92 -6.29
N GLY A 142 -5.71 11.13 -5.73
CA GLY A 142 -5.40 11.32 -4.31
C GLY A 142 -3.97 10.94 -3.89
N PHE A 143 -3.11 10.47 -4.81
CA PHE A 143 -1.75 10.02 -4.52
C PHE A 143 -0.96 11.00 -3.65
N HIS A 144 -0.89 12.27 -4.03
CA HIS A 144 -0.16 13.29 -3.28
C HIS A 144 -0.71 13.50 -1.87
N HIS A 145 -2.01 13.47 -1.72
CA HIS A 145 -2.68 13.61 -0.43
C HIS A 145 -2.30 12.47 0.53
N TYR A 146 -2.29 11.22 0.03
CA TYR A 146 -1.88 10.07 0.85
C TYR A 146 -0.40 10.08 1.20
N CYS A 147 0.46 10.50 0.27
CA CYS A 147 1.89 10.68 0.54
C CYS A 147 2.15 11.75 1.60
N GLU A 148 1.44 12.88 1.53
CA GLU A 148 1.53 13.95 2.55
C GLU A 148 1.07 13.46 3.92
N ASN A 149 -0.06 12.75 3.99
CA ASN A 149 -0.55 12.16 5.24
C ASN A 149 0.44 11.15 5.84
N LEU A 150 1.04 10.30 5.00
CA LEU A 150 2.09 9.39 5.43
C LEU A 150 3.29 10.15 6.00
N PHE A 151 3.72 11.21 5.31
CA PHE A 151 4.81 12.05 5.77
C PHE A 151 4.52 12.67 7.14
N ILE A 152 3.35 13.28 7.33
CA ILE A 152 2.97 13.92 8.61
C ILE A 152 3.02 12.89 9.76
N LYS A 153 2.49 11.67 9.52
CA LYS A 153 2.50 10.61 10.53
C LYS A 153 3.90 10.09 10.83
N PHE A 154 4.73 9.95 9.80
CA PHE A 154 6.12 9.50 9.95
C PHE A 154 6.97 10.54 10.68
N ASP A 155 6.84 11.81 10.32
CA ASP A 155 7.53 12.91 10.98
C ASP A 155 7.13 13.00 12.47
N ARG A 156 5.82 12.93 12.74
CA ARG A 156 5.30 12.89 14.12
C ARG A 156 5.87 11.69 14.90
N TYR A 157 5.86 10.49 14.30
CA TYR A 157 6.41 9.31 14.95
C TYR A 157 7.90 9.48 15.29
N ILE A 158 8.68 10.01 14.36
CA ILE A 158 10.12 10.23 14.58
C ILE A 158 10.35 11.27 15.67
N GLN A 159 9.67 12.40 15.61
CA GLN A 159 9.88 13.50 16.54
C GLN A 159 9.46 13.15 17.97
N GLU A 160 8.33 12.50 18.12
CA GLU A 160 7.75 12.22 19.44
C GLU A 160 8.34 10.96 20.09
N TYR A 161 8.65 9.92 19.29
CA TYR A 161 8.89 8.58 19.83
C TYR A 161 10.23 7.94 19.44
N ASN A 162 10.88 8.42 18.41
CA ASN A 162 12.18 7.88 18.00
C ASN A 162 13.12 8.95 17.41
N PRO A 163 13.59 9.87 18.23
CA PRO A 163 14.41 10.98 17.77
C PRO A 163 15.77 10.59 17.16
N LYS A 164 16.19 9.32 17.32
CA LYS A 164 17.46 8.81 16.78
C LYS A 164 17.37 8.44 15.29
N ILE A 165 16.17 8.31 14.74
CA ILE A 165 15.99 8.03 13.31
C ILE A 165 16.22 9.34 12.55
N SER A 166 17.23 9.35 11.68
CA SER A 166 17.52 10.52 10.85
C SER A 166 16.35 10.79 9.90
N THR A 167 15.91 12.05 9.88
CA THR A 167 14.93 12.50 8.87
C THR A 167 15.47 12.27 7.46
N ILE A 168 14.58 11.91 6.54
CA ILE A 168 14.94 11.70 5.14
C ILE A 168 15.35 13.03 4.54
N LYS A 169 16.64 13.16 4.20
CA LYS A 169 17.22 14.40 3.66
C LYS A 169 17.19 14.46 2.13
N ASP A 170 17.00 13.30 1.47
CA ASP A 170 17.29 13.16 0.05
C ASP A 170 16.23 13.78 -0.89
N TYR A 171 15.00 14.01 -0.38
CA TYR A 171 13.91 14.59 -1.16
C TYR A 171 13.09 15.60 -0.34
N PRO A 172 12.65 16.71 -0.96
CA PRO A 172 11.71 17.64 -0.31
C PRO A 172 10.39 16.94 0.01
N LYS A 173 9.73 17.41 1.05
CA LYS A 173 8.50 16.81 1.62
C LYS A 173 7.35 16.63 0.62
N ASN A 174 7.28 17.49 -0.39
CA ASN A 174 6.27 17.49 -1.44
C ASN A 174 6.70 16.71 -2.70
N HIS A 175 7.90 16.13 -2.71
CA HIS A 175 8.37 15.40 -3.87
C HIS A 175 7.70 14.03 -3.96
N LYS A 176 7.19 13.66 -5.14
CA LYS A 176 6.46 12.42 -5.36
C LYS A 176 7.21 11.14 -4.97
N CYS A 177 8.54 11.14 -4.96
CA CYS A 177 9.35 10.00 -4.51
C CYS A 177 9.55 9.94 -3.01
N HIS A 178 9.15 10.97 -2.26
CA HIS A 178 9.39 11.02 -0.81
C HIS A 178 8.73 9.84 -0.06
N GLY A 179 7.52 9.49 -0.45
CA GLY A 179 6.81 8.33 0.13
C GLY A 179 7.54 7.01 -0.04
N LEU A 180 8.21 6.76 -1.20
CA LEU A 180 9.03 5.55 -1.40
C LEU A 180 10.19 5.47 -0.40
N HIS A 181 10.80 6.60 -0.06
CA HIS A 181 11.87 6.64 0.94
C HIS A 181 11.34 6.38 2.35
N ILE A 182 10.17 6.92 2.69
CA ILE A 182 9.51 6.63 3.98
C ILE A 182 9.21 5.14 4.10
N VAL A 183 8.57 4.56 3.10
CA VAL A 183 8.22 3.12 3.07
C VAL A 183 9.46 2.24 3.23
N ARG A 184 10.53 2.54 2.47
CA ARG A 184 11.80 1.82 2.56
C ARG A 184 12.43 1.93 3.94
N ASN A 185 12.49 3.14 4.51
CA ASN A 185 13.06 3.36 5.83
C ASN A 185 12.25 2.64 6.90
N LEU A 186 10.92 2.74 6.85
CA LEU A 186 10.04 2.06 7.79
C LEU A 186 10.23 0.54 7.73
N ARG A 187 10.29 -0.05 6.54
CA ARG A 187 10.61 -1.48 6.37
C ARG A 187 11.97 -1.86 6.95
N ASN A 188 12.99 -1.05 6.69
CA ASN A 188 14.33 -1.31 7.23
C ASN A 188 14.35 -1.22 8.75
N PHE A 189 13.67 -0.25 9.34
CA PHE A 189 13.57 -0.13 10.80
C PHE A 189 12.87 -1.34 11.44
N ILE A 190 11.83 -1.84 10.79
CA ILE A 190 11.15 -3.07 11.21
C ILE A 190 12.12 -4.27 11.10
N ALA A 191 12.77 -4.44 9.96
CA ALA A 191 13.67 -5.55 9.71
C ALA A 191 14.88 -5.59 10.66
N HIS A 192 15.36 -4.42 11.08
CA HIS A 192 16.45 -4.29 12.02
C HIS A 192 16.01 -4.20 13.49
N GLY A 193 14.71 -4.34 13.78
CA GLY A 193 14.18 -4.26 15.15
C GLY A 193 14.36 -2.90 15.81
N THR A 194 14.49 -1.83 15.04
CA THR A 194 14.68 -0.48 15.55
C THR A 194 13.37 0.24 15.87
N ILE A 195 12.25 -0.28 15.41
CA ILE A 195 10.92 0.15 15.85
C ILE A 195 10.58 -0.61 17.12
N PRO A 196 10.42 0.05 18.25
CA PRO A 196 10.03 -0.61 19.48
C PRO A 196 8.61 -1.17 19.34
N ILE A 197 8.43 -2.44 19.70
CA ILE A 197 7.11 -3.00 19.95
C ILE A 197 6.61 -2.36 21.23
N ASN A 198 5.55 -1.57 21.12
CA ASN A 198 5.14 -0.75 22.22
C ASN A 198 4.39 -1.50 23.28
N LEU A 199 4.62 -1.01 24.45
CA LEU A 199 4.04 -1.36 25.70
C LEU A 199 2.51 -1.18 25.69
N ILE A 200 1.84 -1.94 26.51
CA ILE A 200 0.39 -1.92 26.65
C ILE A 200 -0.04 -0.55 27.13
N PRO A 201 -0.94 0.14 26.44
CA PRO A 201 -1.32 1.51 26.74
C PRO A 201 -1.79 1.75 28.19
N GLU A 202 -2.52 0.80 28.73
CA GLU A 202 -3.11 0.92 30.06
C GLU A 202 -2.10 0.89 31.20
N TYR A 203 -0.94 0.22 31.00
CA TYR A 203 0.06 0.09 32.05
C TYR A 203 1.20 1.09 31.98
N TYR A 204 1.47 1.65 30.79
CA TYR A 204 2.67 2.44 30.56
C TYR A 204 2.41 3.81 29.96
N GLY A 205 1.16 4.24 29.90
CA GLY A 205 0.78 5.60 29.52
C GLY A 205 1.05 5.99 28.07
N SER A 206 1.35 5.04 27.19
CA SER A 206 1.73 5.31 25.80
C SER A 206 0.66 4.94 24.78
N ALA A 207 -0.63 5.00 25.15
CA ALA A 207 -1.74 4.76 24.23
C ALA A 207 -1.62 5.57 22.94
N GLU A 208 -1.14 6.79 23.04
CA GLU A 208 -0.96 7.70 21.91
C GLU A 208 0.12 7.20 20.94
N MET A 209 1.26 6.72 21.45
CA MET A 209 2.34 6.18 20.61
C MET A 209 1.88 4.96 19.82
N TRP A 210 1.11 4.07 20.41
CA TRP A 210 0.53 2.92 19.72
C TRP A 210 -0.39 3.36 18.57
N HIS A 211 -1.26 4.33 18.80
CA HIS A 211 -2.14 4.85 17.76
C HIS A 211 -1.36 5.48 16.61
N VAL A 212 -0.31 6.22 16.91
CA VAL A 212 0.56 6.82 15.88
C VAL A 212 1.23 5.74 15.05
N LEU A 213 1.85 4.74 15.66
CA LEU A 213 2.53 3.66 14.94
C LEU A 213 1.56 2.80 14.12
N TYR A 214 0.43 2.42 14.70
CA TYR A 214 -0.61 1.67 13.99
C TYR A 214 -1.14 2.45 12.77
N SER A 215 -1.48 3.70 12.96
CA SER A 215 -1.93 4.60 11.90
C SER A 215 -0.85 4.83 10.83
N LEU A 216 0.43 4.88 11.22
CA LEU A 216 1.57 4.98 10.32
C LEU A 216 1.68 3.73 9.45
N LEU A 217 1.61 2.53 10.02
CA LEU A 217 1.67 1.25 9.29
C LEU A 217 0.53 1.13 8.27
N ILE A 218 -0.70 1.47 8.66
CA ILE A 218 -1.85 1.46 7.74
C ILE A 218 -1.65 2.45 6.59
N SER A 219 -1.19 3.67 6.89
CA SER A 219 -0.93 4.68 5.86
C SER A 219 0.23 4.28 4.94
N ALA A 220 1.29 3.68 5.49
CA ALA A 220 2.40 3.17 4.72
C ALA A 220 1.96 2.03 3.78
N THR A 221 1.10 1.12 4.25
CA THR A 221 0.52 0.07 3.42
C THR A 221 -0.27 0.63 2.24
N ARG A 222 -1.16 1.61 2.49
CA ARG A 222 -1.94 2.27 1.44
C ARG A 222 -1.05 2.98 0.42
N VAL A 223 -0.08 3.76 0.89
CA VAL A 223 0.83 4.50 0.01
C VAL A 223 1.70 3.53 -0.81
N THR A 224 2.14 2.43 -0.21
CA THR A 224 2.88 1.39 -0.94
C THR A 224 2.05 0.80 -2.08
N ALA A 225 0.77 0.49 -1.82
CA ALA A 225 -0.15 0.01 -2.86
C ALA A 225 -0.33 1.03 -3.98
N LEU A 226 -0.44 2.33 -3.67
CA LEU A 226 -0.53 3.39 -4.68
C LEU A 226 0.75 3.51 -5.53
N TYR A 227 1.92 3.30 -4.96
CA TYR A 227 3.16 3.24 -5.74
C TYR A 227 3.20 2.03 -6.67
N ILE A 228 2.80 0.86 -6.19
CA ILE A 228 2.69 -0.34 -7.02
C ILE A 228 1.74 -0.07 -8.19
N GLN A 229 0.55 0.47 -7.91
CA GLN A 229 -0.45 0.84 -8.92
C GLN A 229 0.12 1.82 -9.95
N ALA A 230 0.79 2.89 -9.52
CA ALA A 230 1.41 3.86 -10.42
C ALA A 230 2.50 3.24 -11.31
N PHE A 231 3.33 2.37 -10.75
CA PHE A 231 4.35 1.65 -11.52
C PHE A 231 3.73 0.72 -12.57
N LEU A 232 2.69 -0.02 -12.20
CA LEU A 232 1.99 -0.92 -13.14
C LEU A 232 1.34 -0.14 -14.27
N LEU A 233 0.68 0.98 -13.95
CA LEU A 233 0.06 1.85 -14.94
C LEU A 233 1.05 2.42 -15.97
N GLU A 234 2.25 2.78 -15.53
CA GLU A 234 3.24 3.43 -16.39
C GLU A 234 4.06 2.41 -17.20
N PHE A 235 4.42 1.27 -16.62
CA PHE A 235 5.41 0.36 -17.20
C PHE A 235 4.85 -0.96 -17.72
N ALA A 236 3.63 -1.37 -17.35
CA ALA A 236 3.03 -2.55 -17.94
C ALA A 236 2.64 -2.27 -19.41
N GLU A 237 2.99 -3.20 -20.31
CA GLU A 237 2.83 -2.97 -21.75
C GLU A 237 1.40 -3.24 -22.21
N GLU A 238 0.75 -4.24 -21.64
CA GLU A 238 -0.60 -4.67 -22.00
C GLU A 238 -1.41 -4.99 -20.74
N PHE A 239 -2.73 -4.85 -20.86
CA PHE A 239 -3.67 -5.22 -19.81
C PHE A 239 -4.88 -5.92 -20.46
N ASP A 240 -5.14 -7.16 -20.05
CA ASP A 240 -6.29 -7.92 -20.51
C ASP A 240 -7.57 -7.51 -19.76
N PHE A 241 -8.12 -6.41 -20.18
CA PHE A 241 -9.28 -5.79 -19.55
C PHE A 241 -10.53 -6.68 -19.60
N TYR A 242 -10.70 -7.43 -20.67
CA TYR A 242 -11.87 -8.29 -20.84
C TYR A 242 -11.90 -9.40 -19.79
N ASN A 243 -10.80 -10.16 -19.66
CA ASN A 243 -10.71 -11.22 -18.67
C ASN A 243 -10.69 -10.66 -17.24
N TYR A 244 -10.11 -9.47 -17.02
CA TYR A 244 -10.19 -8.77 -15.75
C TYR A 244 -11.64 -8.51 -15.34
N LEU A 245 -12.46 -7.95 -16.23
CA LEU A 245 -13.88 -7.69 -15.96
C LEU A 245 -14.67 -8.98 -15.70
N GLN A 246 -14.39 -10.05 -16.43
CA GLN A 246 -15.04 -11.34 -16.16
C GLN A 246 -14.70 -11.91 -14.78
N ARG A 247 -13.54 -11.59 -14.25
CA ARG A 247 -13.10 -12.01 -12.92
C ARG A 247 -13.72 -11.18 -11.80
N MET A 248 -13.88 -9.90 -12.05
CA MET A 248 -14.56 -8.98 -11.16
C MET A 248 -16.05 -9.13 -11.43
N ASP A 249 -16.88 -9.17 -10.46
CA ASP A 249 -18.31 -9.50 -10.50
C ASP A 249 -19.04 -9.03 -11.78
N TYR A 250 -19.41 -10.01 -12.61
CA TYR A 250 -19.89 -9.79 -13.98
C TYR A 250 -21.18 -8.96 -14.04
N ASP A 251 -22.12 -9.19 -13.12
CA ASP A 251 -23.43 -8.51 -13.14
C ASP A 251 -23.29 -7.03 -12.83
N TYR A 252 -22.42 -6.67 -11.90
CA TYR A 252 -22.13 -5.29 -11.56
C TYR A 252 -21.48 -4.51 -12.72
N TYR A 253 -20.62 -5.15 -13.47
CA TYR A 253 -19.95 -4.51 -14.60
C TYR A 253 -20.84 -4.37 -15.83
N LEU A 254 -21.80 -5.26 -16.03
CA LEU A 254 -22.79 -5.12 -17.07
C LEU A 254 -23.69 -3.91 -16.87
N GLU A 255 -24.19 -3.71 -15.65
CA GLU A 255 -24.99 -2.52 -15.30
C GLU A 255 -24.20 -1.23 -15.57
N ARG A 256 -22.94 -1.18 -15.20
CA ARG A 256 -22.08 -0.03 -15.47
C ARG A 256 -21.60 0.11 -16.90
N GLN A 257 -21.44 -0.96 -17.64
CA GLN A 257 -21.19 -0.86 -19.08
C GLN A 257 -22.38 -0.26 -19.80
N GLU A 258 -23.59 -0.55 -19.40
CA GLU A 258 -24.79 0.11 -19.94
C GLU A 258 -24.81 1.60 -19.64
N ASP A 259 -24.43 2.00 -18.43
CA ASP A 259 -24.31 3.43 -18.07
C ASP A 259 -23.20 4.14 -18.86
N MET A 260 -22.02 3.53 -18.96
CA MET A 260 -20.91 4.06 -19.75
C MET A 260 -21.19 4.10 -21.26
N LEU A 261 -21.93 3.11 -21.78
CA LEU A 261 -22.34 3.05 -23.17
C LEU A 261 -23.42 4.09 -23.48
N ASN A 262 -24.30 4.37 -22.51
CA ASN A 262 -25.35 5.38 -22.66
C ASN A 262 -24.79 6.81 -22.64
N ASP A 263 -23.73 7.07 -21.88
CA ASP A 263 -23.05 8.37 -21.84
C ASP A 263 -22.18 8.64 -23.09
N ASN A 264 -21.64 7.60 -23.74
CA ASN A 264 -20.85 7.76 -24.96
C ASN A 264 -20.68 6.43 -25.73
N PRO A 265 -21.74 5.95 -26.44
CA PRO A 265 -21.80 4.61 -27.00
C PRO A 265 -20.82 4.33 -28.14
N SER A 266 -20.18 5.33 -28.71
CA SER A 266 -19.40 5.18 -29.94
C SER A 266 -17.89 5.00 -29.75
N HIS A 267 -17.35 5.06 -28.52
CA HIS A 267 -15.89 5.15 -28.32
C HIS A 267 -15.28 4.29 -27.20
N ILE A 268 -16.06 3.48 -26.51
CA ILE A 268 -15.49 2.52 -25.58
C ILE A 268 -15.13 1.22 -26.33
N THR A 269 -14.18 1.32 -27.21
CA THR A 269 -13.37 0.14 -27.54
C THR A 269 -12.55 -0.17 -26.30
N LEU A 270 -12.85 -1.27 -25.63
CA LEU A 270 -12.21 -1.80 -24.42
C LEU A 270 -10.67 -1.95 -24.54
N LYS A 271 -10.09 -1.51 -25.64
CA LYS A 271 -8.66 -1.62 -25.97
C LYS A 271 -7.95 -0.26 -26.09
N THR A 272 -8.60 0.86 -25.81
CA THR A 272 -7.86 2.13 -25.86
C THR A 272 -7.07 2.34 -24.56
N PRO A 273 -5.76 2.57 -24.63
CA PRO A 273 -4.91 2.78 -23.45
C PRO A 273 -5.45 3.83 -22.47
N LYS A 274 -6.07 4.91 -22.99
CA LYS A 274 -6.64 5.98 -22.17
C LYS A 274 -7.79 5.54 -21.26
N ASN A 275 -8.68 4.67 -21.73
CA ASN A 275 -9.81 4.22 -20.92
C ASN A 275 -9.37 3.26 -19.82
N ILE A 276 -8.48 2.33 -20.16
CA ILE A 276 -7.88 1.41 -19.17
C ILE A 276 -7.09 2.21 -18.13
N GLN A 277 -6.29 3.17 -18.56
CA GLN A 277 -5.49 3.99 -17.69
C GLN A 277 -6.35 4.80 -16.72
N HIS A 278 -7.44 5.42 -17.21
CA HIS A 278 -8.37 6.15 -16.36
C HIS A 278 -9.03 5.25 -15.31
N LEU A 279 -9.51 4.08 -15.69
CA LEU A 279 -10.12 3.13 -14.77
C LEU A 279 -9.13 2.66 -13.70
N LEU A 280 -7.90 2.33 -14.08
CA LEU A 280 -6.88 1.87 -13.15
C LEU A 280 -6.33 2.99 -12.25
N THR A 281 -6.34 4.26 -12.67
CA THR A 281 -5.99 5.38 -11.81
C THR A 281 -6.98 5.58 -10.66
N GLN A 282 -8.22 5.11 -10.83
CA GLN A 282 -9.29 5.20 -9.85
C GLN A 282 -9.49 3.91 -9.03
N LEU A 283 -8.63 2.92 -9.18
CA LEU A 283 -8.82 1.59 -8.57
C LEU A 283 -9.08 1.62 -7.06
N HIS A 284 -8.48 2.55 -6.33
CA HIS A 284 -8.68 2.71 -4.89
C HIS A 284 -9.87 3.59 -4.50
N PHE A 285 -10.56 4.15 -5.51
CA PHE A 285 -11.82 4.87 -5.33
C PHE A 285 -12.92 4.07 -5.95
N SER A 286 -13.98 3.88 -5.31
CA SER A 286 -14.98 2.95 -5.70
C SER A 286 -15.93 3.34 -6.78
N ASP A 287 -15.96 4.52 -7.26
CA ASP A 287 -16.94 4.88 -8.27
C ASP A 287 -16.69 4.20 -9.63
N GLY A 288 -15.46 3.74 -9.86
CA GLY A 288 -15.09 3.04 -11.09
C GLY A 288 -15.21 1.53 -11.03
N PHE A 289 -15.05 0.91 -9.86
CA PHE A 289 -14.90 -0.53 -9.70
C PHE A 289 -15.77 -1.16 -8.61
N GLY A 290 -16.77 -0.46 -8.14
CA GLY A 290 -17.79 -1.06 -7.29
C GLY A 290 -17.43 -1.33 -5.83
N TYR A 291 -16.26 -1.04 -5.42
CA TYR A 291 -15.78 -1.47 -4.10
C TYR A 291 -15.73 -0.37 -3.06
N ILE A 292 -16.58 0.58 -3.18
CA ILE A 292 -16.56 1.64 -2.24
C ILE A 292 -17.60 1.51 -1.21
N LYS A 293 -17.14 1.13 -0.14
CA LYS A 293 -17.81 1.56 1.08
C LYS A 293 -17.19 2.88 1.48
N ILE A 294 -17.99 3.93 1.54
CA ILE A 294 -17.62 5.14 2.28
C ILE A 294 -17.23 4.64 3.65
N ALA A 295 -15.97 4.74 4.00
CA ALA A 295 -15.56 4.47 5.36
C ALA A 295 -16.16 5.56 6.21
N ASN A 296 -17.19 5.24 6.95
CA ASN A 296 -17.64 6.03 8.08
C ASN A 296 -16.50 5.98 9.11
N PHE A 297 -15.70 7.04 9.14
CA PHE A 297 -14.70 7.28 10.16
C PHE A 297 -15.28 8.17 11.24
#